data_a9360d2c1a698bbb459cac56bcc97562
#
_entry.id   a9360d2c1a698bbb459cac56bcc97562
#
_cell.length_a   1.000
_cell.length_b   1.000
_cell.length_c   1.000
_cell.angle_alpha   90.00
_cell.angle_beta   90.00
_cell.angle_gamma   90.00
#
_symmetry.space_group_name_H-M   'P 1'
#
loop_
_entity.id
_entity.type
_entity.pdbx_description
1 polymer ?
#
loop_
_entity_poly.entity_id
_entity_poly.type
_entity_poly.pdbx_seq_one_letter_code
_entity_poly.pdbx_strand_id
1 'polypeptide(L)'
;RIQRGIPDKTVIEKTLNMVGLKDTGKKSVRNFSLGMRQRLGIAIALLNTPEFLILDEPINGLDPAGIVEVRNLLKSLNKEYGMTILVSSHILEELYQTATEFILIDKGKIIEEISDQELNERCKRHIAIKATDLQKALLVLEEKLHTENFKLMPDGTIRLYDYLDDLEKVAAVLSDAHILVTGLSVSGDTLEDYFLSKIGGSENVKSPKY
;
A
#
# COMPACT_ATOMS: atom_id res chain seq x y z
N ARG A 1 -15.51 -14.32 -27.56
CA ARG A 1 -16.93 -14.00 -27.71
C ARG A 1 -17.74 -15.27 -28.02
N ILE A 2 -17.46 -15.93 -29.15
CA ILE A 2 -18.21 -17.11 -29.59
C ILE A 2 -18.19 -18.23 -28.54
N GLN A 3 -17.02 -18.55 -27.98
CA GLN A 3 -16.86 -19.57 -26.92
C GLN A 3 -17.60 -19.23 -25.61
N ARG A 4 -17.83 -17.95 -25.33
CA ARG A 4 -18.54 -17.48 -24.13
C ARG A 4 -20.01 -17.12 -24.38
N GLY A 5 -20.54 -17.39 -25.60
CA GLY A 5 -21.94 -17.15 -25.95
C GLY A 5 -22.38 -15.68 -25.96
N ILE A 6 -21.44 -14.73 -26.05
CA ILE A 6 -21.75 -13.28 -26.00
C ILE A 6 -22.30 -12.85 -27.37
N PRO A 7 -23.56 -12.41 -27.49
CA PRO A 7 -24.19 -12.09 -28.77
C PRO A 7 -23.72 -10.75 -29.33
N ASP A 8 -23.47 -9.76 -28.48
CA ASP A 8 -23.10 -8.38 -28.89
C ASP A 8 -21.64 -8.32 -29.40
N LYS A 9 -21.49 -7.91 -30.64
CA LYS A 9 -20.17 -7.72 -31.27
C LYS A 9 -19.45 -6.47 -30.77
N THR A 10 -20.17 -5.47 -30.29
CA THR A 10 -19.59 -4.20 -29.81
C THR A 10 -18.86 -4.36 -28.49
N VAL A 11 -19.14 -5.43 -27.73
CA VAL A 11 -18.46 -5.74 -26.47
C VAL A 11 -16.95 -5.86 -26.65
N ILE A 12 -16.48 -6.46 -27.77
CA ILE A 12 -15.05 -6.61 -28.03
C ILE A 12 -14.38 -5.23 -28.13
N GLU A 13 -14.94 -4.33 -28.95
CA GLU A 13 -14.37 -2.99 -29.13
C GLU A 13 -14.40 -2.18 -27.85
N LYS A 14 -15.51 -2.24 -27.10
CA LYS A 14 -15.63 -1.58 -25.79
C LYS A 14 -14.56 -2.08 -24.83
N THR A 15 -14.42 -3.42 -24.70
CA THR A 15 -13.46 -4.02 -23.77
C THR A 15 -12.01 -3.72 -24.18
N LEU A 16 -11.67 -3.80 -25.48
CA LEU A 16 -10.35 -3.44 -25.97
C LEU A 16 -10.03 -1.94 -25.72
N ASN A 17 -11.04 -1.08 -25.85
CA ASN A 17 -10.87 0.34 -25.52
C ASN A 17 -10.61 0.55 -24.02
N MET A 18 -11.35 -0.13 -23.15
CA MET A 18 -11.16 -0.07 -21.68
C MET A 18 -9.73 -0.42 -21.27
N VAL A 19 -9.12 -1.42 -21.90
CA VAL A 19 -7.75 -1.86 -21.59
C VAL A 19 -6.67 -1.16 -22.42
N GLY A 20 -7.00 -0.12 -23.20
CA GLY A 20 -6.04 0.63 -24.00
C GLY A 20 -5.44 -0.14 -25.18
N LEU A 21 -6.19 -1.11 -25.76
CA LEU A 21 -5.76 -1.91 -26.89
C LEU A 21 -6.54 -1.63 -28.19
N LYS A 22 -7.35 -0.57 -28.22
CA LYS A 22 -8.18 -0.21 -29.40
C LYS A 22 -7.35 -0.01 -30.67
N ASP A 23 -6.22 0.69 -30.55
CA ASP A 23 -5.41 1.13 -31.69
C ASP A 23 -4.34 0.12 -32.10
N THR A 24 -4.45 -1.12 -31.65
CA THR A 24 -3.50 -2.20 -32.02
C THR A 24 -3.67 -2.67 -33.47
N GLY A 25 -4.76 -2.28 -34.11
CA GLY A 25 -5.06 -2.51 -35.51
C GLY A 25 -5.03 -3.99 -35.89
N LYS A 26 -4.27 -4.34 -36.92
CA LYS A 26 -4.09 -5.71 -37.40
C LYS A 26 -2.89 -6.43 -36.77
N LYS A 27 -2.30 -5.88 -35.71
CA LYS A 27 -1.13 -6.48 -35.04
C LYS A 27 -1.48 -7.83 -34.44
N SER A 28 -0.76 -8.87 -34.86
CA SER A 28 -0.95 -10.21 -34.30
C SER A 28 -0.58 -10.24 -32.82
N VAL A 29 -1.35 -10.95 -31.99
CA VAL A 29 -1.10 -11.16 -30.55
C VAL A 29 0.30 -11.72 -30.29
N ARG A 30 0.84 -12.50 -31.25
CA ARG A 30 2.23 -13.00 -31.19
C ARG A 30 3.28 -11.89 -31.10
N ASN A 31 2.96 -10.72 -31.65
CA ASN A 31 3.85 -9.56 -31.66
C ASN A 31 3.53 -8.54 -30.54
N PHE A 32 2.65 -8.87 -29.59
CA PHE A 32 2.34 -8.04 -28.46
C PHE A 32 3.49 -8.02 -27.46
N SER A 33 3.77 -6.85 -26.85
CA SER A 33 4.61 -6.78 -25.67
C SER A 33 3.98 -7.57 -24.51
N LEU A 34 4.74 -7.81 -23.44
CA LEU A 34 4.22 -8.48 -22.26
C LEU A 34 3.03 -7.71 -21.67
N GLY A 35 3.16 -6.37 -21.51
CA GLY A 35 2.07 -5.51 -21.02
C GLY A 35 0.82 -5.55 -21.91
N MET A 36 0.99 -5.55 -23.23
CA MET A 36 -0.15 -5.74 -24.15
C MET A 36 -0.83 -7.09 -23.98
N ARG A 37 -0.06 -8.18 -23.79
CA ARG A 37 -0.64 -9.51 -23.52
C ARG A 37 -1.36 -9.56 -22.19
N GLN A 38 -0.80 -8.93 -21.16
CA GLN A 38 -1.43 -8.84 -19.84
C GLN A 38 -2.76 -8.10 -19.90
N ARG A 39 -2.78 -6.90 -20.54
CA ARG A 39 -4.03 -6.14 -20.76
C ARG A 39 -5.05 -6.90 -21.63
N LEU A 40 -4.60 -7.67 -22.60
CA LEU A 40 -5.49 -8.55 -23.36
C LEU A 40 -6.10 -9.66 -22.48
N GLY A 41 -5.31 -10.24 -21.57
CA GLY A 41 -5.80 -11.21 -20.57
C GLY A 41 -6.91 -10.60 -19.71
N ILE A 42 -6.69 -9.39 -19.18
CA ILE A 42 -7.70 -8.64 -18.44
C ILE A 42 -8.93 -8.37 -19.33
N ALA A 43 -8.75 -7.95 -20.58
CA ALA A 43 -9.86 -7.74 -21.52
C ALA A 43 -10.71 -9.02 -21.72
N ILE A 44 -10.07 -10.18 -21.81
CA ILE A 44 -10.79 -11.45 -21.91
C ILE A 44 -11.62 -11.74 -20.66
N ALA A 45 -11.12 -11.41 -19.48
CA ALA A 45 -11.87 -11.56 -18.23
C ALA A 45 -13.07 -10.59 -18.16
N LEU A 46 -12.93 -9.39 -18.71
CA LEU A 46 -13.95 -8.33 -18.72
C LEU A 46 -15.09 -8.54 -19.72
N LEU A 47 -14.99 -9.51 -20.65
CA LEU A 47 -15.98 -9.69 -21.73
C LEU A 47 -17.43 -9.89 -21.25
N ASN A 48 -17.63 -10.42 -20.04
CA ASN A 48 -18.95 -10.63 -19.43
C ASN A 48 -19.32 -9.55 -18.42
N THR A 49 -18.62 -8.41 -18.40
CA THR A 49 -18.84 -7.34 -17.42
C THR A 49 -18.99 -7.85 -15.98
N PRO A 50 -17.98 -8.55 -15.43
CA PRO A 50 -18.08 -9.15 -14.12
C PRO A 50 -18.12 -8.07 -13.04
N GLU A 51 -18.87 -8.32 -11.96
CA GLU A 51 -18.84 -7.47 -10.75
C GLU A 51 -17.59 -7.73 -9.90
N PHE A 52 -17.01 -8.94 -10.02
CA PHE A 52 -15.83 -9.39 -9.27
C PHE A 52 -14.77 -9.96 -10.21
N LEU A 53 -13.55 -9.46 -10.09
CA LEU A 53 -12.41 -9.86 -10.92
C LEU A 53 -11.26 -10.37 -10.03
N ILE A 54 -10.71 -11.53 -10.37
CA ILE A 54 -9.54 -12.09 -9.69
C ILE A 54 -8.36 -12.05 -10.65
N LEU A 55 -7.25 -11.44 -10.23
CA LEU A 55 -6.03 -11.30 -11.01
C LEU A 55 -4.84 -11.82 -10.19
N ASP A 56 -4.18 -12.84 -10.73
CA ASP A 56 -2.98 -13.40 -10.13
C ASP A 56 -1.75 -12.80 -10.81
N GLU A 57 -0.92 -12.10 -10.01
CA GLU A 57 0.32 -11.45 -10.44
C GLU A 57 0.19 -10.59 -11.73
N PRO A 58 -0.79 -9.67 -11.85
CA PRO A 58 -1.08 -8.99 -13.11
C PRO A 58 0.01 -8.05 -13.61
N ILE A 59 0.97 -7.69 -12.76
CA ILE A 59 2.08 -6.75 -13.08
C ILE A 59 3.44 -7.45 -13.17
N ASN A 60 3.49 -8.75 -12.90
CA ASN A 60 4.76 -9.47 -12.85
C ASN A 60 5.49 -9.44 -14.20
N GLY A 61 6.78 -9.09 -14.18
CA GLY A 61 7.66 -9.02 -15.33
C GLY A 61 7.40 -7.84 -16.29
N LEU A 62 6.53 -6.91 -15.93
CA LEU A 62 6.33 -5.67 -16.69
C LEU A 62 7.48 -4.68 -16.43
N ASP A 63 7.74 -3.83 -17.41
CA ASP A 63 8.57 -2.65 -17.23
C ASP A 63 7.83 -1.58 -16.40
N PRO A 64 8.52 -0.58 -15.84
CA PRO A 64 7.89 0.43 -14.99
C PRO A 64 6.71 1.15 -15.65
N ALA A 65 6.76 1.41 -16.94
CA ALA A 65 5.67 2.04 -17.67
C ALA A 65 4.45 1.11 -17.75
N GLY A 66 4.66 -0.17 -18.04
CA GLY A 66 3.60 -1.18 -18.08
C GLY A 66 2.94 -1.41 -16.71
N ILE A 67 3.70 -1.33 -15.62
CA ILE A 67 3.16 -1.40 -14.26
C ILE A 67 2.18 -0.24 -14.02
N VAL A 68 2.60 0.99 -14.34
CA VAL A 68 1.76 2.19 -14.19
C VAL A 68 0.49 2.08 -15.04
N GLU A 69 0.58 1.58 -16.28
CA GLU A 69 -0.56 1.39 -17.15
C GLU A 69 -1.57 0.39 -16.57
N VAL A 70 -1.12 -0.77 -16.06
CA VAL A 70 -1.99 -1.77 -15.46
C VAL A 70 -2.60 -1.25 -14.15
N ARG A 71 -1.81 -0.58 -13.30
CA ARG A 71 -2.30 0.05 -12.08
C ARG A 71 -3.44 1.04 -12.36
N ASN A 72 -3.25 1.94 -13.31
CA ASN A 72 -4.26 2.92 -13.68
C ASN A 72 -5.52 2.25 -14.25
N LEU A 73 -5.35 1.19 -15.02
CA LEU A 73 -6.47 0.37 -15.51
C LEU A 73 -7.28 -0.22 -14.35
N LEU A 74 -6.62 -0.87 -13.37
CA LEU A 74 -7.31 -1.47 -12.23
C LEU A 74 -8.07 -0.42 -11.41
N LYS A 75 -7.46 0.74 -11.17
CA LYS A 75 -8.12 1.87 -10.49
C LYS A 75 -9.34 2.39 -11.26
N SER A 76 -9.25 2.50 -12.58
CA SER A 76 -10.38 2.92 -13.42
C SER A 76 -11.51 1.87 -13.37
N LEU A 77 -11.19 0.58 -13.48
CA LEU A 77 -12.17 -0.49 -13.40
C LEU A 77 -12.93 -0.49 -12.06
N ASN A 78 -12.23 -0.23 -10.96
CA ASN A 78 -12.86 -0.12 -9.65
C ASN A 78 -13.71 1.16 -9.52
N LYS A 79 -13.13 2.35 -9.81
CA LYS A 79 -13.77 3.64 -9.56
C LYS A 79 -14.89 3.98 -10.53
N GLU A 80 -14.69 3.71 -11.82
CA GLU A 80 -15.62 4.12 -12.88
C GLU A 80 -16.67 3.05 -13.17
N TYR A 81 -16.30 1.77 -13.02
CA TYR A 81 -17.18 0.64 -13.34
C TYR A 81 -17.68 -0.10 -12.10
N GLY A 82 -17.30 0.32 -10.89
CA GLY A 82 -17.77 -0.27 -9.63
C GLY A 82 -17.32 -1.72 -9.41
N MET A 83 -16.26 -2.15 -10.09
CA MET A 83 -15.77 -3.53 -10.05
C MET A 83 -15.02 -3.81 -8.75
N THR A 84 -15.31 -4.91 -8.07
CA THR A 84 -14.48 -5.42 -6.99
C THR A 84 -13.34 -6.24 -7.59
N ILE A 85 -12.10 -5.93 -7.23
CA ILE A 85 -10.93 -6.58 -7.82
C ILE A 85 -10.06 -7.19 -6.70
N LEU A 86 -9.85 -8.49 -6.75
CA LEU A 86 -8.88 -9.20 -5.93
C LEU A 86 -7.58 -9.39 -6.73
N VAL A 87 -6.48 -8.85 -6.20
CA VAL A 87 -5.17 -8.90 -6.86
C VAL A 87 -4.17 -9.59 -5.95
N SER A 88 -3.44 -10.58 -6.46
CA SER A 88 -2.23 -11.07 -5.82
C SER A 88 -0.99 -10.36 -6.37
N SER A 89 -0.01 -10.09 -5.53
CA SER A 89 1.34 -9.67 -5.93
C SER A 89 2.34 -9.94 -4.82
N HIS A 90 3.59 -10.14 -5.19
CA HIS A 90 4.73 -10.19 -4.28
C HIS A 90 5.46 -8.83 -4.21
N ILE A 91 5.04 -7.83 -4.97
CA ILE A 91 5.60 -6.47 -4.99
C ILE A 91 4.71 -5.60 -4.09
N LEU A 92 5.08 -5.50 -2.80
CA LEU A 92 4.27 -4.84 -1.77
C LEU A 92 4.00 -3.37 -2.09
N GLU A 93 5.00 -2.64 -2.58
CA GLU A 93 4.87 -1.22 -2.91
C GLU A 93 3.80 -0.97 -3.99
N GLU A 94 3.69 -1.86 -4.97
CA GLU A 94 2.70 -1.75 -6.03
C GLU A 94 1.28 -2.05 -5.54
N LEU A 95 1.14 -3.05 -4.65
CA LEU A 95 -0.14 -3.30 -3.98
C LEU A 95 -0.58 -2.09 -3.17
N TYR A 96 0.34 -1.52 -2.39
CA TYR A 96 0.06 -0.35 -1.57
C TYR A 96 -0.40 0.87 -2.37
N GLN A 97 0.15 1.08 -3.56
CA GLN A 97 -0.28 2.15 -4.44
C GLN A 97 -1.62 1.86 -5.15
N THR A 98 -2.14 0.64 -5.09
CA THR A 98 -3.27 0.19 -5.91
C THR A 98 -4.48 -0.22 -5.07
N ALA A 99 -4.27 -0.98 -4.01
CA ALA A 99 -5.33 -1.59 -3.21
C ALA A 99 -5.90 -0.61 -2.17
N THR A 100 -7.11 -0.86 -1.74
CA THR A 100 -7.81 -0.16 -0.65
C THR A 100 -7.91 -1.03 0.61
N GLU A 101 -7.81 -2.35 0.42
CA GLU A 101 -7.85 -3.36 1.48
C GLU A 101 -6.76 -4.39 1.21
N PHE A 102 -6.14 -4.89 2.26
CA PHE A 102 -5.07 -5.89 2.20
C PHE A 102 -5.43 -7.13 3.00
N ILE A 103 -5.16 -8.28 2.42
CA ILE A 103 -5.31 -9.59 3.08
C ILE A 103 -3.93 -10.24 3.09
N LEU A 104 -3.38 -10.44 4.28
CA LEU A 104 -2.11 -11.13 4.47
C LEU A 104 -2.36 -12.62 4.66
N ILE A 105 -1.72 -13.43 3.82
CA ILE A 105 -1.86 -14.90 3.85
C ILE A 105 -0.49 -15.53 4.09
N ASP A 106 -0.40 -16.43 5.08
CA ASP A 106 0.77 -17.30 5.29
C ASP A 106 0.32 -18.75 5.52
N LYS A 107 1.02 -19.69 4.88
CA LYS A 107 0.76 -21.14 5.00
C LYS A 107 -0.72 -21.52 4.80
N GLY A 108 -1.41 -20.82 3.87
CA GLY A 108 -2.81 -21.08 3.53
C GLY A 108 -3.82 -20.54 4.55
N LYS A 109 -3.41 -19.68 5.47
CA LYS A 109 -4.30 -19.04 6.46
C LYS A 109 -4.24 -17.53 6.30
N ILE A 110 -5.39 -16.88 6.50
CA ILE A 110 -5.45 -15.44 6.62
C ILE A 110 -4.86 -15.07 7.98
N ILE A 111 -3.81 -14.27 7.97
CA ILE A 111 -3.12 -13.75 9.15
C ILE A 111 -3.77 -12.44 9.60
N GLU A 112 -4.08 -11.58 8.63
CA GLU A 112 -4.62 -10.25 8.91
C GLU A 112 -5.40 -9.72 7.70
N GLU A 113 -6.43 -8.95 7.99
CA GLU A 113 -7.15 -8.10 7.03
C GLU A 113 -7.02 -6.66 7.53
N ILE A 114 -6.57 -5.74 6.67
CA ILE A 114 -6.27 -4.36 7.06
C ILE A 114 -6.57 -3.41 5.90
N SER A 115 -7.19 -2.26 6.20
CA SER A 115 -7.38 -1.19 5.23
C SER A 115 -6.08 -0.43 4.93
N ASP A 116 -6.05 0.27 3.77
CA ASP A 116 -4.93 1.15 3.41
C ASP A 116 -4.71 2.25 4.45
N GLN A 117 -5.80 2.79 5.02
CA GLN A 117 -5.74 3.82 6.05
C GLN A 117 -5.08 3.31 7.34
N GLU A 118 -5.50 2.13 7.83
CA GLU A 118 -4.90 1.53 9.02
C GLU A 118 -3.45 1.12 8.77
N LEU A 119 -3.14 0.57 7.60
CA LEU A 119 -1.77 0.19 7.23
C LEU A 119 -0.86 1.43 7.19
N ASN A 120 -1.33 2.53 6.61
CA ASN A 120 -0.64 3.82 6.62
C ASN A 120 -0.35 4.31 8.04
N GLU A 121 -1.35 4.30 8.91
CA GLU A 121 -1.18 4.75 10.31
C GLU A 121 -0.18 3.89 11.07
N ARG A 122 -0.09 2.59 10.76
CA ARG A 122 0.86 1.66 11.42
C ARG A 122 2.27 1.81 10.88
N CYS A 123 2.43 2.00 9.57
CA CYS A 123 3.73 2.12 8.91
C CYS A 123 4.29 3.54 8.91
N LYS A 124 3.48 4.57 9.26
CA LYS A 124 3.91 5.95 9.24
C LYS A 124 5.07 6.19 10.22
N ARG A 125 6.23 6.53 9.69
CA ARG A 125 7.40 6.85 10.51
C ARG A 125 7.10 8.02 11.43
N HIS A 126 7.49 7.89 12.70
CA HIS A 126 7.30 8.89 13.73
C HIS A 126 8.35 8.74 14.83
N ILE A 127 8.59 9.82 15.56
CA ILE A 127 9.31 9.75 16.82
C ILE A 127 8.30 9.39 17.90
N ALA A 128 8.48 8.23 18.53
CA ALA A 128 7.71 7.83 19.70
C ALA A 128 8.34 8.45 20.95
N ILE A 129 7.57 9.31 21.63
CA ILE A 129 7.98 10.02 22.83
C ILE A 129 7.14 9.53 24.00
N LYS A 130 7.80 9.01 25.05
CA LYS A 130 7.19 8.71 26.33
C LYS A 130 7.76 9.66 27.39
N ALA A 131 6.91 10.40 28.05
CA ALA A 131 7.30 11.41 29.03
C ALA A 131 6.39 11.36 30.26
N THR A 132 6.89 11.84 31.40
CA THR A 132 6.13 11.86 32.66
C THR A 132 5.03 12.92 32.67
N ASP A 133 5.22 14.02 31.94
CA ASP A 133 4.26 15.11 31.80
C ASP A 133 3.93 15.33 30.32
N LEU A 134 2.87 14.65 29.88
CA LEU A 134 2.44 14.66 28.48
C LEU A 134 1.91 16.03 28.04
N GLN A 135 1.16 16.72 28.91
CA GLN A 135 0.59 18.02 28.56
C GLN A 135 1.68 19.06 28.34
N LYS A 136 2.66 19.09 29.26
CA LYS A 136 3.81 19.98 29.11
C LYS A 136 4.65 19.63 27.90
N ALA A 137 4.82 18.32 27.60
CA ALA A 137 5.55 17.87 26.42
C ALA A 137 4.90 18.35 25.12
N LEU A 138 3.57 18.24 24.98
CA LEU A 138 2.84 18.71 23.80
C LEU A 138 3.02 20.22 23.60
N LEU A 139 2.87 21.03 24.67
CA LEU A 139 3.08 22.48 24.61
C LEU A 139 4.51 22.82 24.17
N VAL A 140 5.50 22.12 24.70
CA VAL A 140 6.91 22.36 24.35
C VAL A 140 7.20 21.99 22.89
N LEU A 141 6.62 20.92 22.37
CA LEU A 141 6.75 20.56 20.95
C LEU A 141 6.15 21.66 20.05
N GLU A 142 4.98 22.17 20.40
CA GLU A 142 4.31 23.24 19.67
C GLU A 142 5.10 24.57 19.73
N GLU A 143 5.48 25.02 20.93
CA GLU A 143 6.10 26.32 21.13
C GLU A 143 7.58 26.37 20.71
N LYS A 144 8.34 25.31 20.93
CA LYS A 144 9.79 25.27 20.71
C LYS A 144 10.21 24.67 19.41
N LEU A 145 9.47 23.65 18.92
CA LEU A 145 9.72 23.05 17.62
C LEU A 145 8.81 23.60 16.52
N HIS A 146 7.84 24.46 16.90
CA HIS A 146 6.89 25.07 15.96
C HIS A 146 6.20 24.05 15.06
N THR A 147 5.77 22.93 15.64
CA THR A 147 5.06 21.86 14.92
C THR A 147 3.80 21.46 15.65
N GLU A 148 2.74 21.25 14.88
CA GLU A 148 1.47 20.65 15.32
C GLU A 148 1.31 19.23 14.77
N ASN A 149 2.32 18.72 14.04
CA ASN A 149 2.27 17.41 13.37
C ASN A 149 2.60 16.27 14.35
N PHE A 150 1.82 16.17 15.40
CA PHE A 150 1.93 15.11 16.41
C PHE A 150 0.55 14.57 16.81
N LYS A 151 0.53 13.39 17.41
CA LYS A 151 -0.69 12.73 17.90
C LYS A 151 -0.44 12.06 19.23
N LEU A 152 -1.30 12.36 20.22
CA LEU A 152 -1.28 11.64 21.49
C LEU A 152 -2.06 10.33 21.35
N MET A 153 -1.41 9.23 21.64
CA MET A 153 -1.99 7.89 21.55
C MET A 153 -2.65 7.48 22.87
N PRO A 154 -3.63 6.53 22.86
CA PRO A 154 -4.31 6.07 24.07
C PRO A 154 -3.39 5.46 25.15
N ASP A 155 -2.23 4.94 24.74
CA ASP A 155 -1.20 4.36 25.64
C ASP A 155 -0.32 5.43 26.29
N GLY A 156 -0.56 6.72 26.04
CA GLY A 156 0.24 7.84 26.54
C GLY A 156 1.52 8.12 25.72
N THR A 157 1.70 7.49 24.56
CA THR A 157 2.82 7.80 23.67
C THR A 157 2.47 9.00 22.79
N ILE A 158 3.36 9.99 22.68
CA ILE A 158 3.24 11.04 21.68
C ILE A 158 3.96 10.56 20.42
N ARG A 159 3.27 10.55 19.28
CA ARG A 159 3.86 10.31 17.95
C ARG A 159 4.10 11.65 17.28
N LEU A 160 5.37 12.02 17.12
CA LEU A 160 5.79 13.22 16.38
C LEU A 160 6.21 12.79 14.97
N TYR A 161 5.62 13.41 13.95
CA TYR A 161 5.84 13.05 12.54
C TYR A 161 6.86 13.96 11.83
N ASP A 162 7.33 14.98 12.52
CA ASP A 162 8.40 15.86 12.08
C ASP A 162 9.71 15.51 12.80
N TYR A 163 10.82 16.09 12.33
CA TYR A 163 12.16 15.93 12.95
C TYR A 163 12.66 14.48 12.98
N LEU A 164 12.21 13.62 12.04
CA LEU A 164 12.56 12.19 12.03
C LEU A 164 14.05 11.92 11.92
N ASP A 165 14.80 12.84 11.32
CA ASP A 165 16.24 12.75 11.14
C ASP A 165 17.03 13.63 12.17
N ASP A 166 16.34 14.24 13.14
CA ASP A 166 16.92 15.13 14.14
C ASP A 166 16.40 14.82 15.55
N LEU A 167 16.55 13.57 15.95
CA LEU A 167 16.10 13.05 17.24
C LEU A 167 16.78 13.79 18.41
N GLU A 168 18.04 14.20 18.22
CA GLU A 168 18.84 14.92 19.22
C GLU A 168 18.23 16.29 19.54
N LYS A 169 17.74 17.00 18.54
CA LYS A 169 17.06 18.29 18.73
C LYS A 169 15.77 18.12 19.53
N VAL A 170 14.98 17.08 19.24
CA VAL A 170 13.76 16.79 20.01
C VAL A 170 14.11 16.47 21.46
N ALA A 171 15.14 15.65 21.69
CA ALA A 171 15.60 15.31 23.02
C ALA A 171 16.08 16.56 23.81
N ALA A 172 16.88 17.42 23.17
CA ALA A 172 17.40 18.64 23.77
C ALA A 172 16.26 19.58 24.20
N VAL A 173 15.29 19.83 23.32
CA VAL A 173 14.17 20.74 23.62
C VAL A 173 13.32 20.24 24.80
N LEU A 174 13.06 18.94 24.88
CA LEU A 174 12.33 18.35 26.00
C LEU A 174 13.14 18.39 27.31
N SER A 175 14.45 18.15 27.23
CA SER A 175 15.37 18.24 28.38
C SER A 175 15.50 19.66 28.92
N ASP A 176 15.65 20.65 28.04
CA ASP A 176 15.73 22.08 28.43
C ASP A 176 14.45 22.55 29.13
N ALA A 177 13.32 21.96 28.78
CA ALA A 177 12.05 22.20 29.45
C ALA A 177 11.89 21.42 30.77
N HIS A 178 12.93 20.70 31.21
CA HIS A 178 12.91 19.86 32.40
C HIS A 178 11.80 18.80 32.37
N ILE A 179 11.57 18.20 31.21
CA ILE A 179 10.64 17.07 31.03
C ILE A 179 11.44 15.77 31.11
N LEU A 180 11.05 14.90 32.04
CA LEU A 180 11.65 13.58 32.11
C LEU A 180 11.09 12.70 30.98
N VAL A 181 11.93 12.44 29.99
CA VAL A 181 11.64 11.53 28.88
C VAL A 181 12.02 10.10 29.30
N THR A 182 11.04 9.19 29.29
CA THR A 182 11.21 7.78 29.66
C THR A 182 11.44 6.89 28.44
N GLY A 183 11.19 7.41 27.25
CA GLY A 183 11.45 6.73 25.98
C GLY A 183 11.43 7.72 24.82
N LEU A 184 12.42 7.63 23.94
CA LEU A 184 12.53 8.42 22.72
C LEU A 184 13.16 7.55 21.63
N SER A 185 12.42 7.25 20.57
CA SER A 185 12.90 6.43 19.47
C SER A 185 12.17 6.77 18.19
N VAL A 186 12.86 6.64 17.05
CA VAL A 186 12.20 6.63 15.76
C VAL A 186 11.50 5.27 15.62
N SER A 187 10.22 5.30 15.33
CA SER A 187 9.34 4.14 15.14
C SER A 187 8.54 4.30 13.84
N GLY A 188 7.89 3.25 13.43
CA GLY A 188 7.19 3.13 12.16
C GLY A 188 7.91 2.12 11.29
N ASP A 189 7.22 1.09 10.92
CA ASP A 189 7.76 0.02 10.10
C ASP A 189 7.73 0.43 8.63
N THR A 190 8.66 -0.07 7.83
CA THR A 190 8.44 -0.13 6.39
C THR A 190 7.30 -1.12 6.12
N LEU A 191 6.67 -1.04 4.95
CA LEU A 191 5.66 -2.04 4.57
C LEU A 191 6.23 -3.45 4.65
N GLU A 192 7.47 -3.63 4.21
CA GLU A 192 8.16 -4.92 4.25
C GLU A 192 8.38 -5.41 5.69
N ASP A 193 8.87 -4.54 6.57
CA ASP A 193 9.08 -4.87 7.99
C ASP A 193 7.75 -5.24 8.67
N TYR A 194 6.69 -4.48 8.39
CA TYR A 194 5.35 -4.78 8.90
C TYR A 194 4.90 -6.17 8.49
N PHE A 195 4.97 -6.50 7.21
CA PHE A 195 4.56 -7.81 6.71
C PHE A 195 5.45 -8.94 7.22
N LEU A 196 6.78 -8.74 7.27
CA LEU A 196 7.73 -9.71 7.83
C LEU A 196 7.48 -9.98 9.30
N SER A 197 7.14 -8.96 10.09
CA SER A 197 6.79 -9.11 11.51
C SER A 197 5.57 -10.00 11.73
N LYS A 198 4.61 -9.97 10.79
CA LYS A 198 3.40 -10.78 10.84
C LYS A 198 3.63 -12.23 10.40
N ILE A 199 4.47 -12.44 9.39
CA ILE A 199 4.79 -13.78 8.86
C ILE A 199 5.83 -14.47 9.76
N GLY A 200 6.80 -13.73 10.30
CA GLY A 200 7.90 -14.25 11.13
C GLY A 200 7.56 -14.49 12.60
N GLY A 201 6.37 -14.16 13.07
CA GLY A 201 5.94 -14.26 14.47
C GLY A 201 5.89 -15.67 15.07
N SER A 202 6.31 -16.70 14.32
CA SER A 202 6.43 -18.09 14.82
C SER A 202 7.87 -18.54 15.08
N GLU A 203 8.90 -17.78 14.73
CA GLU A 203 10.29 -18.13 14.99
C GLU A 203 11.07 -16.90 15.46
N ASN A 204 11.54 -16.94 16.72
CA ASN A 204 12.41 -15.98 17.37
C ASN A 204 13.48 -15.42 16.42
N VAL A 205 13.30 -14.23 15.88
CA VAL A 205 14.41 -13.47 15.33
C VAL A 205 15.20 -12.88 16.51
N LYS A 206 16.23 -13.60 16.94
CA LYS A 206 17.27 -13.06 17.80
C LYS A 206 17.92 -11.92 17.04
N SER A 207 17.73 -10.69 17.53
CA SER A 207 18.48 -9.52 17.08
C SER A 207 19.98 -9.84 17.06
N PRO A 208 20.71 -9.50 16.00
CA PRO A 208 22.17 -9.58 16.04
C PRO A 208 22.67 -8.60 17.09
N LYS A 209 23.38 -9.11 18.08
CA LYS A 209 24.17 -8.29 18.98
C LYS A 209 25.36 -7.73 18.18
N TYR A 210 25.42 -6.44 18.06
CA TYR A 210 26.65 -5.69 17.85
C TYR A 210 26.84 -4.70 18.97
#